data_050cd3180b4ff8ca6d0c1af99a6b1550
#
_entry.id   050cd3180b4ff8ca6d0c1af99a6b1550
#
_cell.length_a   1.000
_cell.length_b   1.000
_cell.length_c   1.000
_cell.angle_alpha   90.00
_cell.angle_beta   90.00
_cell.angle_gamma   90.00
#
_symmetry.space_group_name_H-M   'P 1'
#
loop_
_entity.id
_entity.type
_entity.pdbx_description
1 polymer ?
#
loop_
_entity_poly.entity_id
_entity_poly.type
_entity_poly.pdbx_seq_one_letter_code
_entity_poly.pdbx_strand_id
1 'polypeptide(L)'
;MALFVARHQHEAESCPAKDPEMGGMLLGHLSEENAAKYGISIHGEAVIQGQHTMYMILDAEDGGKVEEFMAPFAQAGSVEVLPATHCATVVERAGC
;
A
#
# COMPACT_ATOMS: atom_id res chain seq x y z
N MET A 1 -3.55 -10.34 13.00
CA MET A 1 -2.96 -9.31 12.14
C MET A 1 -3.84 -8.07 12.14
N ALA A 2 -3.24 -6.90 11.95
CA ALA A 2 -3.96 -5.65 11.95
C ALA A 2 -4.18 -5.15 10.52
N LEU A 3 -5.25 -4.38 10.33
CA LEU A 3 -5.60 -3.80 9.04
C LEU A 3 -4.99 -2.40 8.91
N PHE A 4 -4.45 -2.12 7.74
CA PHE A 4 -3.88 -0.82 7.42
C PHE A 4 -4.30 -0.35 6.04
N VAL A 5 -4.31 0.95 5.85
CA VAL A 5 -4.41 1.56 4.52
C VAL A 5 -3.08 2.28 4.28
N ALA A 6 -2.42 1.94 3.19
CA ALA A 6 -1.20 2.62 2.78
C ALA A 6 -1.52 3.54 1.62
N ARG A 7 -1.02 4.78 1.69
CA ARG A 7 -1.19 5.77 0.63
C ARG A 7 0.18 6.20 0.14
N HIS A 8 0.37 6.16 -1.17
CA HIS A 8 1.60 6.61 -1.82
C HIS A 8 1.26 7.64 -2.88
N GLN A 9 2.02 8.73 -2.94
CA GLN A 9 1.88 9.73 -3.98
C GLN A 9 3.27 10.11 -4.49
N HIS A 10 3.42 10.21 -5.80
CA HIS A 10 4.66 10.61 -6.45
C HIS A 10 4.40 11.66 -7.51
N GLU A 11 5.46 12.36 -7.94
CA GLU A 11 5.38 13.32 -9.02
C GLU A 11 5.22 12.60 -10.36
N ALA A 12 4.62 13.30 -11.33
CA ALA A 12 4.42 12.73 -12.67
C ALA A 12 5.73 12.29 -13.34
N GLU A 13 6.81 13.04 -13.11
CA GLU A 13 8.13 12.71 -13.66
C GLU A 13 8.69 11.41 -13.09
N SER A 14 8.29 11.05 -11.87
CA SER A 14 8.79 9.87 -11.17
C SER A 14 7.89 8.65 -11.35
N CYS A 15 6.85 8.75 -12.18
CA CYS A 15 5.87 7.66 -12.32
C CYS A 15 6.52 6.40 -12.89
N PRO A 16 6.56 5.29 -12.13
CA PRO A 16 7.18 4.04 -12.60
C PRO A 16 6.43 3.39 -13.75
N ALA A 17 5.16 3.73 -13.95
CA ALA A 17 4.36 3.17 -15.04
C ALA A 17 4.86 3.59 -16.42
N LYS A 18 5.65 4.64 -16.51
CA LYS A 18 6.20 5.12 -17.78
C LYS A 18 7.32 4.24 -18.32
N ASP A 19 7.96 3.46 -17.44
CA ASP A 19 9.07 2.60 -17.78
C ASP A 19 8.63 1.14 -17.59
N PRO A 20 8.56 0.34 -18.67
CA PRO A 20 8.14 -1.07 -18.57
C PRO A 20 8.96 -1.88 -17.57
N GLU A 21 10.25 -1.61 -17.46
CA GLU A 21 11.11 -2.32 -16.51
C GLU A 21 10.73 -1.97 -15.06
N MET A 22 10.58 -0.70 -14.76
CA MET A 22 10.17 -0.26 -13.42
C MET A 22 8.75 -0.68 -13.09
N GLY A 23 7.85 -0.64 -14.07
CA GLY A 23 6.48 -1.12 -13.91
C GLY A 23 6.45 -2.60 -13.57
N GLY A 24 7.29 -3.40 -14.23
CA GLY A 24 7.42 -4.82 -13.95
C GLY A 24 7.95 -5.09 -12.54
N MET A 25 8.92 -4.31 -12.10
CA MET A 25 9.47 -4.41 -10.74
C MET A 25 8.41 -4.06 -9.70
N LEU A 26 7.61 -3.03 -9.97
CA LEU A 26 6.51 -2.63 -9.10
C LEU A 26 5.50 -3.77 -8.94
N LEU A 27 5.04 -4.34 -10.05
CA LEU A 27 4.08 -5.44 -9.99
C LEU A 27 4.64 -6.66 -9.28
N GLY A 28 5.92 -6.94 -9.48
CA GLY A 28 6.60 -8.03 -8.77
C GLY A 28 6.67 -7.77 -7.26
N HIS A 29 6.93 -6.54 -6.87
CA HIS A 29 6.97 -6.15 -5.46
C HIS A 29 5.61 -6.31 -4.79
N LEU A 30 4.53 -5.97 -5.51
CA LEU A 30 3.17 -6.08 -5.00
C LEU A 30 2.56 -7.47 -5.14
N SER A 31 3.30 -8.43 -5.69
CA SER A 31 2.79 -9.79 -5.84
C SER A 31 2.49 -10.41 -4.48
N GLU A 32 1.51 -11.29 -4.46
CA GLU A 32 1.13 -12.02 -3.25
C GLU A 32 2.32 -12.76 -2.63
N GLU A 33 3.11 -13.39 -3.49
CA GLU A 33 4.30 -14.13 -3.06
C GLU A 33 5.32 -13.23 -2.38
N ASN A 34 5.61 -12.07 -2.96
CA ASN A 34 6.57 -11.14 -2.36
C ASN A 34 6.02 -10.50 -1.09
N ALA A 35 4.75 -10.10 -1.09
CA ALA A 35 4.12 -9.50 0.09
C ALA A 35 4.18 -10.47 1.28
N ALA A 36 3.99 -11.76 1.03
CA ALA A 36 4.06 -12.77 2.07
C ALA A 36 5.43 -12.82 2.76
N LYS A 37 6.50 -12.48 2.05
CA LYS A 37 7.85 -12.43 2.64
C LYS A 37 7.97 -11.35 3.72
N TYR A 38 7.13 -10.32 3.65
CA TYR A 38 7.05 -9.26 4.66
C TYR A 38 5.97 -9.52 5.71
N GLY A 39 5.30 -10.67 5.61
CA GLY A 39 4.17 -10.96 6.48
C GLY A 39 2.93 -10.15 6.15
N ILE A 40 2.78 -9.75 4.89
CA ILE A 40 1.71 -8.87 4.44
C ILE A 40 0.75 -9.61 3.52
N SER A 41 -0.55 -9.36 3.72
CA SER A 41 -1.61 -9.84 2.83
C SER A 41 -2.32 -8.61 2.27
N ILE A 42 -2.26 -8.43 0.96
CA ILE A 42 -2.88 -7.30 0.28
C ILE A 42 -4.31 -7.68 -0.11
N HIS A 43 -5.29 -6.92 0.40
CA HIS A 43 -6.70 -7.15 0.07
C HIS A 43 -7.08 -6.49 -1.25
N GLY A 44 -6.46 -5.36 -1.56
CA GLY A 44 -6.73 -4.65 -2.79
C GLY A 44 -5.83 -3.44 -2.92
N GLU A 45 -5.70 -2.95 -4.14
CA GLU A 45 -4.93 -1.76 -4.42
C GLU A 45 -5.54 -1.07 -5.63
N ALA A 46 -5.34 0.24 -5.73
CA ALA A 46 -5.79 1.01 -6.88
C ALA A 46 -5.02 2.31 -6.97
N VAL A 47 -4.89 2.80 -8.19
CA VAL A 47 -4.31 4.11 -8.45
C VAL A 47 -5.43 5.06 -8.86
N ILE A 48 -5.46 6.23 -8.24
CA ILE A 48 -6.44 7.26 -8.59
C ILE A 48 -6.02 7.88 -9.94
N GLN A 49 -6.92 7.82 -10.91
CA GLN A 49 -6.61 8.26 -12.26
C GLN A 49 -6.17 9.73 -12.29
N GLY A 50 -5.03 9.97 -12.95
CA GLY A 50 -4.51 11.31 -13.15
C GLY A 50 -3.89 11.97 -11.94
N GLN A 51 -3.82 11.29 -10.80
CA GLN A 51 -3.33 11.91 -9.56
C GLN A 51 -2.03 11.32 -9.04
N HIS A 52 -1.49 10.29 -9.69
CA HIS A 52 -0.27 9.60 -9.26
C HIS A 52 -0.30 9.23 -7.77
N THR A 53 -1.48 8.80 -7.31
CA THR A 53 -1.74 8.43 -5.92
C THR A 53 -2.27 7.01 -5.89
N MET A 54 -1.64 6.16 -5.07
CA MET A 54 -2.02 4.77 -4.92
C MET A 54 -2.53 4.54 -3.50
N TYR A 55 -3.61 3.76 -3.38
CA TYR A 55 -4.12 3.28 -2.10
C TYR A 55 -4.05 1.77 -2.08
N MET A 56 -3.75 1.23 -0.92
CA MET A 56 -3.65 -0.20 -0.71
C MET A 56 -4.28 -0.55 0.63
N ILE A 57 -5.09 -1.61 0.64
CA ILE A 57 -5.68 -2.13 1.88
C ILE A 57 -4.98 -3.44 2.17
N LEU A 58 -4.40 -3.57 3.36
CA LEU A 58 -3.60 -4.74 3.67
C LEU A 58 -3.62 -5.09 5.15
N ASP A 59 -3.31 -6.35 5.44
CA ASP A 59 -3.07 -6.83 6.79
C ASP A 59 -1.57 -6.97 7.03
N ALA A 60 -1.12 -6.63 8.23
CA ALA A 60 0.25 -6.81 8.67
C ALA A 60 0.29 -7.00 10.17
N GLU A 61 1.41 -7.49 10.70
CA GLU A 61 1.60 -7.64 12.13
C GLU A 61 1.56 -6.30 12.84
N ASP A 62 2.23 -5.30 12.26
CA ASP A 62 2.24 -3.93 12.78
C ASP A 62 2.56 -2.93 11.66
N GLY A 63 2.44 -1.63 11.98
CA GLY A 63 2.70 -0.56 11.00
C GLY A 63 4.14 -0.52 10.51
N GLY A 64 5.09 -0.95 11.34
CA GLY A 64 6.50 -1.01 10.95
C GLY A 64 6.74 -1.96 9.78
N LYS A 65 6.00 -3.07 9.74
CA LYS A 65 6.09 -4.02 8.62
C LYS A 65 5.55 -3.41 7.34
N VAL A 66 4.49 -2.61 7.43
CA VAL A 66 3.93 -1.91 6.28
C VAL A 66 4.92 -0.88 5.77
N GLU A 67 5.54 -0.11 6.66
CA GLU A 67 6.54 0.90 6.29
C GLU A 67 7.73 0.23 5.59
N GLU A 68 8.18 -0.90 6.10
CA GLU A 68 9.26 -1.67 5.49
C GLU A 68 8.89 -2.12 4.07
N PHE A 69 7.68 -2.64 3.91
CA PHE A 69 7.17 -3.06 2.59
C PHE A 69 7.06 -1.87 1.63
N MET A 70 6.70 -0.70 2.15
CA MET A 70 6.53 0.51 1.36
C MET A 70 7.83 1.31 1.15
N ALA A 71 8.95 0.87 1.69
CA ALA A 71 10.21 1.61 1.59
C ALA A 71 10.62 1.97 0.15
N PRO A 72 10.47 1.10 -0.86
CA PRO A 72 10.79 1.49 -2.24
C PRO A 72 9.94 2.65 -2.73
N PHE A 73 8.68 2.71 -2.30
CA PHE A 73 7.77 3.80 -2.68
C PHE A 73 8.17 5.11 -2.01
N ALA A 74 8.67 5.04 -0.79
CA ALA A 74 9.11 6.22 -0.04
C ALA A 74 10.28 6.93 -0.71
N GLN A 75 11.05 6.24 -1.53
CA GLN A 75 12.14 6.84 -2.28
C GLN A 75 11.64 7.69 -3.45
N ALA A 76 10.44 7.37 -3.96
CA ALA A 76 9.88 8.05 -5.13
C ALA A 76 8.86 9.13 -4.76
N GLY A 77 8.37 9.14 -3.53
CA GLY A 77 7.34 10.08 -3.12
C GLY A 77 6.96 9.92 -1.66
N SER A 78 5.76 10.37 -1.31
CA SER A 78 5.27 10.27 0.06
C SER A 78 4.63 8.90 0.31
N VAL A 79 4.69 8.45 1.56
CA VAL A 79 4.03 7.23 2.02
C VAL A 79 3.37 7.52 3.36
N GLU A 80 2.08 7.18 3.46
CA GLU A 80 1.35 7.22 4.73
C GLU A 80 0.86 5.83 5.05
N VAL A 81 1.03 5.42 6.29
CA VAL A 81 0.52 4.13 6.79
C VAL A 81 -0.51 4.44 7.86
N LEU A 82 -1.76 4.10 7.59
CA LEU A 82 -2.89 4.48 8.44
C LEU A 82 -3.52 3.23 9.05
N PRO A 83 -3.56 3.11 10.38
CA PRO A 83 -4.30 2.04 11.03
C PRO A 83 -5.78 2.11 10.62
N ALA A 84 -6.37 0.98 10.32
CA ALA A 84 -7.72 0.91 9.80
C ALA A 84 -8.53 -0.18 10.48
N THR A 85 -9.85 -0.11 10.34
CA THR A 85 -10.78 -1.07 10.93
C THR A 85 -11.88 -1.34 9.93
N HIS A 86 -12.32 -2.59 9.83
CA HIS A 86 -13.44 -2.95 8.96
C HIS A 86 -14.73 -2.28 9.43
N CYS A 87 -15.60 -1.93 8.49
CA CYS A 87 -16.88 -1.28 8.80
C CYS A 87 -17.74 -2.08 9.79
N ALA A 88 -17.74 -3.40 9.66
CA ALA A 88 -18.51 -4.25 10.57
C ALA A 88 -18.10 -4.05 12.03
N THR A 89 -16.78 -3.92 12.27
CA THR A 89 -16.26 -3.69 13.61
C THR A 89 -16.62 -2.30 14.13
N VAL A 90 -16.57 -1.30 13.23
CA VAL A 90 -16.96 0.09 13.58
C VAL A 90 -18.43 0.14 13.98
N VAL A 91 -19.29 -0.53 13.24
CA VAL A 91 -20.73 -0.59 13.55
C VAL A 91 -20.96 -1.30 14.88
N GLU A 92 -20.27 -2.43 15.10
CA GLU A 92 -20.40 -3.23 16.31
C GLU A 92 -20.03 -2.47 17.56
N ARG A 93 -18.95 -1.65 17.50
CA ARG A 93 -18.52 -0.83 18.63
C ARG A 93 -19.20 0.54 18.69
N ALA A 94 -20.08 0.85 17.74
CA ALA A 94 -20.84 2.09 17.64
C ALA A 94 -19.98 3.35 17.56
N GLY A 95 -18.87 3.29 16.82
CA GLY A 95 -18.05 4.49 16.69
C GLY A 95 -16.80 4.27 15.85
N CYS A 96 -16.40 5.32 15.15
CA CYS A 96 -15.15 5.37 14.44
C CYS A 96 -14.00 5.70 15.39
#